data_e31ca6b095813037f9670d149b48a238
#
_entry.id   e31ca6b095813037f9670d149b48a238
#
_cell.length_a   1.000
_cell.length_b   1.000
_cell.length_c   1.000
_cell.angle_alpha   90.00
_cell.angle_beta   90.00
_cell.angle_gamma   90.00
#
_symmetry.space_group_name_H-M   'P 1'
#
loop_
_entity.id
_entity.type
_entity.pdbx_description
1 polymer ?
#
loop_
_entity_poly.entity_id
_entity_poly.type
_entity_poly.pdbx_seq_one_letter_code
_entity_poly.pdbx_strand_id
1 'polypeptide(L)'
;CGGAFHSGAVRNGDIFLIFAAPNEFFMLRVKGILWAALSSSTFGLAPLFTLLLLGVGYSSFEVLTYRWGVASLCLGAYGLLAGCDFRLGRRELGTVFLLSLFRAATSLSLVIAYQNIASGVASTIHFMYPLVVAVVMMCFFRERGSVWTFAAIGMSIVGAVLLSLGNVDFSHGDTTLGIVSATVSVVAYGGYIVGVRRSRAVEIDSTVLTCCVMAFGALFFIAGGLLTGGVRLETDPHTWLYILGVAIPATAVSNMALVQAIKSIGPTLTSIFGAMEPLTAVVIGVWVFAEPFMAKGAAGILLIVAAVSVVVLRSRKG
;
A
#
# COMPACT_ATOMS: atom_id res chain seq x y z
N CYS A 1 -1.54 -55.65 -2.62
CA CYS A 1 -1.72 -54.74 -3.75
C CYS A 1 -1.69 -53.33 -3.22
N GLY A 2 -0.54 -52.63 -3.47
CA GLY A 2 -0.26 -51.32 -2.93
C GLY A 2 -0.89 -50.21 -3.75
N GLY A 3 -1.56 -49.30 -3.10
CA GLY A 3 -1.95 -48.03 -3.64
C GLY A 3 -1.07 -46.93 -3.03
N ALA A 4 -0.21 -46.35 -3.84
CA ALA A 4 0.65 -45.24 -3.45
C ALA A 4 -0.20 -43.97 -3.27
N PHE A 5 -0.35 -43.55 -2.02
CA PHE A 5 -0.85 -42.19 -1.72
C PHE A 5 0.26 -41.18 -2.04
N HIS A 6 0.08 -40.42 -3.12
CA HIS A 6 0.83 -39.17 -3.32
C HIS A 6 0.43 -38.17 -2.26
N SER A 7 1.28 -37.98 -1.25
CA SER A 7 1.16 -36.90 -0.29
C SER A 7 1.54 -35.59 -0.98
N GLY A 8 0.56 -34.90 -1.55
CA GLY A 8 0.68 -33.48 -1.86
C GLY A 8 0.80 -32.72 -0.53
N ALA A 9 1.93 -32.03 -0.32
CA ALA A 9 2.14 -31.19 0.86
C ALA A 9 1.08 -30.08 0.90
N VAL A 10 0.03 -30.30 1.67
CA VAL A 10 -0.97 -29.27 2.01
C VAL A 10 -0.25 -28.31 2.95
N ARG A 11 -0.06 -27.06 2.52
CA ARG A 11 0.56 -26.03 3.35
C ARG A 11 -0.29 -25.76 4.60
N ASN A 12 0.34 -25.62 5.75
CA ASN A 12 -0.31 -25.39 7.05
C ASN A 12 -1.39 -24.29 7.08
N GLY A 13 -1.34 -23.32 6.17
CA GLY A 13 -2.37 -22.28 6.03
C GLY A 13 -3.71 -22.80 5.46
N ASP A 14 -3.67 -23.82 4.61
CA ASP A 14 -4.88 -24.38 3.99
C ASP A 14 -5.61 -25.37 4.92
N ILE A 15 -4.86 -25.99 5.84
CA ILE A 15 -5.43 -26.91 6.84
C ILE A 15 -6.28 -26.15 7.87
N PHE A 16 -5.84 -24.95 8.28
CA PHE A 16 -6.59 -24.13 9.24
C PHE A 16 -7.95 -23.66 8.67
N LEU A 17 -8.02 -23.44 7.35
CA LEU A 17 -9.26 -23.04 6.67
C LEU A 17 -10.28 -24.17 6.51
N ILE A 18 -9.87 -25.44 6.56
CA ILE A 18 -10.76 -26.61 6.40
C ILE A 18 -11.55 -26.92 7.67
N PHE A 19 -11.05 -26.54 8.84
CA PHE A 19 -11.64 -26.82 10.14
C PHE A 19 -12.30 -25.62 10.82
N ALA A 20 -12.21 -24.41 10.26
CA ALA A 20 -12.89 -23.24 10.81
C ALA A 20 -14.39 -23.34 10.62
N ALA A 21 -15.16 -23.15 11.69
CA ALA A 21 -16.61 -23.06 11.62
C ALA A 21 -17.03 -21.93 10.67
N PRO A 22 -18.18 -22.01 9.95
CA PRO A 22 -18.60 -20.99 8.98
C PRO A 22 -18.58 -19.55 9.53
N ASN A 23 -18.84 -19.40 10.82
CA ASN A 23 -18.80 -18.10 11.51
C ASN A 23 -17.37 -17.57 11.70
N GLU A 24 -16.38 -18.42 11.95
CA GLU A 24 -14.98 -17.99 12.11
C GLU A 24 -14.39 -17.56 10.77
N PHE A 25 -14.67 -18.29 9.70
CA PHE A 25 -14.25 -17.91 8.35
C PHE A 25 -14.83 -16.56 7.93
N PHE A 26 -16.11 -16.33 8.21
CA PHE A 26 -16.75 -15.04 7.95
C PHE A 26 -16.11 -13.91 8.77
N MET A 27 -15.83 -14.13 10.05
CA MET A 27 -15.19 -13.15 10.92
C MET A 27 -13.74 -12.80 10.47
N LEU A 28 -12.96 -13.79 10.05
CA LEU A 28 -11.61 -13.57 9.51
C LEU A 28 -11.65 -12.72 8.23
N ARG A 29 -12.62 -12.97 7.37
CA ARG A 29 -12.80 -12.22 6.13
C ARG A 29 -13.23 -10.78 6.39
N VAL A 30 -14.17 -10.55 7.31
CA VAL A 30 -14.59 -9.21 7.73
C VAL A 30 -13.42 -8.44 8.33
N LYS A 31 -12.62 -9.06 9.20
CA LYS A 31 -11.38 -8.47 9.73
C LYS A 31 -10.41 -8.08 8.61
N GLY A 32 -10.21 -8.95 7.62
CA GLY A 32 -9.36 -8.67 6.47
C GLY A 32 -9.82 -7.47 5.64
N ILE A 33 -11.13 -7.34 5.43
CA ILE A 33 -11.76 -6.18 4.77
C ILE A 33 -11.53 -4.91 5.57
N LEU A 34 -11.73 -4.95 6.89
CA LEU A 34 -11.50 -3.80 7.77
C LEU A 34 -10.03 -3.38 7.76
N TRP A 35 -9.09 -4.33 7.75
CA TRP A 35 -7.65 -4.04 7.60
C TRP A 35 -7.33 -3.39 6.25
N ALA A 36 -7.94 -3.87 5.16
CA ALA A 36 -7.75 -3.27 3.83
C ALA A 36 -8.29 -1.83 3.78
N ALA A 37 -9.48 -1.60 4.31
CA ALA A 37 -10.07 -0.27 4.39
C ALA A 37 -9.25 0.68 5.26
N LEU A 38 -8.80 0.24 6.45
CA LEU A 38 -7.94 1.02 7.32
C LEU A 38 -6.62 1.37 6.64
N SER A 39 -5.97 0.39 6.01
CA SER A 39 -4.73 0.60 5.26
C SER A 39 -4.87 1.71 4.23
N SER A 40 -5.86 1.58 3.36
CA SER A 40 -6.05 2.48 2.23
C SER A 40 -6.48 3.87 2.68
N SER A 41 -7.39 3.97 3.65
CA SER A 41 -7.83 5.27 4.18
C SER A 41 -6.68 6.02 4.87
N THR A 42 -5.84 5.34 5.64
CA THR A 42 -4.70 5.98 6.31
C THR A 42 -3.57 6.30 5.33
N PHE A 43 -3.37 5.47 4.29
CA PHE A 43 -2.39 5.76 3.24
C PHE A 43 -2.77 6.99 2.40
N GLY A 44 -4.05 7.28 2.23
CA GLY A 44 -4.54 8.49 1.58
C GLY A 44 -4.08 9.81 2.22
N LEU A 45 -3.55 9.78 3.46
CA LEU A 45 -2.91 10.93 4.11
C LEU A 45 -1.47 11.16 3.61
N ALA A 46 -0.84 10.17 2.96
CA ALA A 46 0.57 10.23 2.60
C ALA A 46 0.92 11.39 1.65
N PRO A 47 0.16 11.65 0.57
CA PRO A 47 0.45 12.80 -0.31
C PRO A 47 0.43 14.13 0.44
N LEU A 48 -0.56 14.35 1.32
CA LEU A 48 -0.69 15.57 2.09
C LEU A 48 0.60 15.90 2.85
N PHE A 49 1.01 15.03 3.76
CA PHE A 49 2.18 15.30 4.60
C PHE A 49 3.49 15.26 3.81
N THR A 50 3.56 14.44 2.75
CA THR A 50 4.73 14.42 1.85
C THR A 50 4.90 15.76 1.14
N LEU A 51 3.82 16.34 0.59
CA LEU A 51 3.86 17.63 -0.09
C LEU A 51 4.15 18.79 0.88
N LEU A 52 3.65 18.74 2.11
CA LEU A 52 3.97 19.72 3.15
C LEU A 52 5.48 19.70 3.48
N LEU A 53 6.08 18.52 3.62
CA LEU A 53 7.53 18.39 3.86
C LEU A 53 8.36 18.86 2.67
N LEU A 54 7.96 18.50 1.44
CA LEU A 54 8.61 19.01 0.22
C LEU A 54 8.50 20.55 0.13
N GLY A 55 7.35 21.12 0.51
CA GLY A 55 7.11 22.57 0.53
C GLY A 55 7.97 23.32 1.53
N VAL A 56 8.36 22.70 2.66
CA VAL A 56 9.33 23.22 3.63
C VAL A 56 10.79 23.03 3.14
N GLY A 57 10.98 22.45 1.94
CA GLY A 57 12.29 22.32 1.28
C GLY A 57 13.04 21.03 1.65
N TYR A 58 12.35 19.98 2.08
CA TYR A 58 12.94 18.64 2.23
C TYR A 58 13.18 18.02 0.87
N SER A 59 14.30 17.32 0.70
CA SER A 59 14.54 16.45 -0.45
C SER A 59 13.70 15.18 -0.36
N SER A 60 13.49 14.49 -1.50
CA SER A 60 12.78 13.21 -1.52
C SER A 60 13.39 12.17 -0.56
N PHE A 61 14.74 12.14 -0.49
CA PHE A 61 15.44 11.20 0.40
C PHE A 61 15.26 11.56 1.87
N GLU A 62 15.26 12.84 2.23
CA GLU A 62 15.01 13.28 3.61
C GLU A 62 13.60 12.92 4.05
N VAL A 63 12.58 13.25 3.24
CA VAL A 63 11.19 12.90 3.52
C VAL A 63 11.04 11.40 3.77
N LEU A 64 11.62 10.57 2.89
CA LEU A 64 11.50 9.12 2.99
C LEU A 64 12.34 8.54 4.14
N THR A 65 13.48 9.14 4.45
CA THR A 65 14.30 8.77 5.62
C THR A 65 13.51 8.96 6.91
N TYR A 66 12.92 10.14 7.13
CA TYR A 66 12.11 10.40 8.32
C TYR A 66 10.85 9.54 8.35
N ARG A 67 10.12 9.47 7.23
CA ARG A 67 8.90 8.68 7.10
C ARG A 67 9.12 7.22 7.48
N TRP A 68 10.15 6.58 6.93
CA TRP A 68 10.40 5.16 7.12
C TRP A 68 11.18 4.86 8.41
N GLY A 69 12.11 5.74 8.76
CA GLY A 69 12.87 5.61 10.01
C GLY A 69 11.96 5.70 11.23
N VAL A 70 11.14 6.75 11.32
CA VAL A 70 10.20 6.92 12.44
C VAL A 70 9.15 5.81 12.44
N ALA A 71 8.59 5.41 11.28
CA ALA A 71 7.64 4.30 11.19
C ALA A 71 8.25 2.98 11.68
N SER A 72 9.49 2.68 11.28
CA SER A 72 10.22 1.49 11.71
C SER A 72 10.47 1.49 13.23
N LEU A 73 10.89 2.62 13.80
CA LEU A 73 11.08 2.76 15.25
C LEU A 73 9.78 2.57 16.04
N CYS A 74 8.69 3.18 15.58
CA CYS A 74 7.38 3.01 16.22
C CYS A 74 6.89 1.57 16.15
N LEU A 75 7.01 0.90 14.99
CA LEU A 75 6.62 -0.51 14.83
C LEU A 75 7.53 -1.45 15.63
N GLY A 76 8.84 -1.13 15.71
CA GLY A 76 9.79 -1.87 16.51
C GLY A 76 9.44 -1.79 17.99
N ALA A 77 9.20 -0.59 18.51
CA ALA A 77 8.78 -0.37 19.88
C ALA A 77 7.45 -1.09 20.20
N TYR A 78 6.44 -0.93 19.32
CA TYR A 78 5.16 -1.63 19.46
C TYR A 78 5.33 -3.15 19.44
N GLY A 79 6.12 -3.70 18.50
CA GLY A 79 6.34 -5.14 18.38
C GLY A 79 7.06 -5.73 19.60
N LEU A 80 8.05 -5.02 20.17
CA LEU A 80 8.73 -5.43 21.40
C LEU A 80 7.78 -5.42 22.60
N LEU A 81 6.95 -4.38 22.73
CA LEU A 81 5.95 -4.30 23.80
C LEU A 81 4.85 -5.38 23.65
N ALA A 82 4.50 -5.72 22.43
CA ALA A 82 3.53 -6.77 22.11
C ALA A 82 4.12 -8.19 22.20
N GLY A 83 5.42 -8.34 22.48
CA GLY A 83 6.10 -9.63 22.59
C GLY A 83 6.30 -10.34 21.24
N CYS A 84 6.35 -9.61 20.12
CA CYS A 84 6.62 -10.20 18.82
C CYS A 84 8.06 -10.73 18.74
N ASP A 85 8.23 -11.90 18.09
CA ASP A 85 9.55 -12.46 17.85
C ASP A 85 10.16 -11.86 16.57
N PHE A 86 11.24 -11.11 16.72
CA PHE A 86 12.01 -10.50 15.63
C PHE A 86 13.09 -11.40 15.04
N ARG A 87 13.15 -12.67 15.47
CA ARG A 87 14.13 -13.61 14.95
C ARG A 87 13.74 -14.07 13.53
N LEU A 88 14.46 -13.58 12.54
CA LEU A 88 14.28 -13.96 11.14
C LEU A 88 15.41 -14.88 10.68
N GLY A 89 15.07 -15.97 10.02
CA GLY A 89 16.02 -16.83 9.36
C GLY A 89 16.67 -16.14 8.15
N ARG A 90 17.86 -16.61 7.71
CA ARG A 90 18.57 -16.01 6.57
C ARG A 90 17.73 -15.91 5.30
N ARG A 91 16.86 -16.90 5.05
CA ARG A 91 15.99 -16.92 3.87
C ARG A 91 14.83 -15.95 3.98
N GLU A 92 14.30 -15.74 5.19
CA GLU A 92 13.27 -14.75 5.49
C GLU A 92 13.84 -13.35 5.36
N LEU A 93 15.05 -13.12 5.88
CA LEU A 93 15.75 -11.85 5.78
C LEU A 93 15.99 -11.45 4.31
N GLY A 94 16.40 -12.40 3.45
CA GLY A 94 16.52 -12.14 2.01
C GLY A 94 15.19 -11.79 1.35
N THR A 95 14.09 -12.44 1.76
CA THR A 95 12.75 -12.11 1.28
C THR A 95 12.33 -10.71 1.72
N VAL A 96 12.52 -10.37 2.99
CA VAL A 96 12.20 -9.05 3.54
C VAL A 96 13.01 -7.96 2.85
N PHE A 97 14.30 -8.20 2.62
CA PHE A 97 15.16 -7.27 1.88
C PHE A 97 14.65 -7.01 0.45
N LEU A 98 14.28 -8.06 -0.29
CA LEU A 98 13.71 -7.92 -1.63
C LEU A 98 12.37 -7.16 -1.61
N LEU A 99 11.50 -7.46 -0.66
CA LEU A 99 10.24 -6.73 -0.48
C LEU A 99 10.47 -5.27 -0.12
N SER A 100 11.50 -4.99 0.67
CA SER A 100 11.91 -3.62 1.00
C SER A 100 12.35 -2.85 -0.24
N LEU A 101 13.08 -3.47 -1.18
CA LEU A 101 13.45 -2.85 -2.46
C LEU A 101 12.21 -2.46 -3.28
N PHE A 102 11.26 -3.38 -3.44
CA PHE A 102 10.00 -3.08 -4.15
C PHE A 102 9.23 -1.94 -3.48
N ARG A 103 9.14 -1.96 -2.16
CA ARG A 103 8.39 -0.95 -1.42
C ARG A 103 9.12 0.39 -1.41
N ALA A 104 10.46 0.41 -1.31
CA ALA A 104 11.28 1.62 -1.40
C ALA A 104 11.21 2.22 -2.81
N ALA A 105 11.32 1.40 -3.85
CA ALA A 105 11.14 1.84 -5.24
C ALA A 105 9.76 2.48 -5.46
N THR A 106 8.69 1.87 -4.91
CA THR A 106 7.35 2.46 -4.94
C THR A 106 7.33 3.86 -4.33
N SER A 107 7.86 4.00 -3.10
CA SER A 107 7.80 5.27 -2.37
C SER A 107 8.65 6.35 -3.03
N LEU A 108 9.86 6.03 -3.46
CA LEU A 108 10.76 6.98 -4.12
C LEU A 108 10.17 7.45 -5.46
N SER A 109 9.74 6.50 -6.30
CA SER A 109 9.14 6.82 -7.60
C SER A 109 7.90 7.70 -7.45
N LEU A 110 7.07 7.45 -6.44
CA LEU A 110 5.87 8.25 -6.22
C LEU A 110 6.18 9.66 -5.72
N VAL A 111 7.19 9.83 -4.85
CA VAL A 111 7.65 11.16 -4.43
C VAL A 111 8.25 11.94 -5.60
N ILE A 112 9.06 11.29 -6.44
CA ILE A 112 9.59 11.91 -7.68
C ILE A 112 8.43 12.31 -8.61
N ALA A 113 7.40 11.47 -8.75
CA ALA A 113 6.23 11.80 -9.54
C ALA A 113 5.52 13.06 -9.00
N TYR A 114 5.31 13.18 -7.70
CA TYR A 114 4.70 14.36 -7.07
C TYR A 114 5.49 15.66 -7.26
N GLN A 115 6.79 15.58 -7.45
CA GLN A 115 7.64 16.75 -7.74
C GLN A 115 7.56 17.21 -9.20
N ASN A 116 7.12 16.34 -10.10
CA ASN A 116 7.18 16.58 -11.56
C ASN A 116 5.81 16.71 -12.23
N ILE A 117 4.76 16.12 -11.65
CA ILE A 117 3.38 16.21 -12.13
C ILE A 117 2.42 16.43 -10.97
N ALA A 118 1.22 16.92 -11.25
CA ALA A 118 0.18 17.11 -10.24
C ALA A 118 -0.05 15.82 -9.45
N SER A 119 -0.15 15.93 -8.13
CA SER A 119 -0.27 14.79 -7.20
C SER A 119 -1.50 13.93 -7.50
N GLY A 120 -2.60 14.53 -7.95
CA GLY A 120 -3.79 13.81 -8.40
C GLY A 120 -3.54 12.93 -9.61
N VAL A 121 -2.76 13.41 -10.60
CA VAL A 121 -2.36 12.62 -11.79
C VAL A 121 -1.43 11.49 -11.39
N ALA A 122 -0.41 11.78 -10.58
CA ALA A 122 0.53 10.76 -10.10
C ALA A 122 -0.18 9.66 -9.31
N SER A 123 -1.09 10.03 -8.40
CA SER A 123 -1.90 9.10 -7.63
C SER A 123 -2.85 8.28 -8.49
N THR A 124 -3.44 8.89 -9.53
CA THR A 124 -4.30 8.18 -10.48
C THR A 124 -3.53 7.12 -11.26
N ILE A 125 -2.34 7.46 -11.77
CA ILE A 125 -1.48 6.49 -12.45
C ILE A 125 -1.08 5.40 -11.46
N HIS A 126 -0.62 5.76 -10.27
CA HIS A 126 -0.26 4.80 -9.23
C HIS A 126 -1.40 3.83 -8.92
N PHE A 127 -2.63 4.32 -8.87
CA PHE A 127 -3.81 3.51 -8.58
C PHE A 127 -4.16 2.48 -9.68
N MET A 128 -3.39 2.37 -10.73
CA MET A 128 -3.49 1.25 -11.68
C MET A 128 -2.86 -0.06 -11.14
N TYR A 129 -2.18 -0.04 -10.00
CA TYR A 129 -1.57 -1.24 -9.41
C TYR A 129 -2.53 -2.44 -9.18
N PRO A 130 -3.84 -2.29 -8.91
CA PRO A 130 -4.75 -3.43 -8.80
C PRO A 130 -4.84 -4.25 -10.10
N LEU A 131 -4.72 -3.59 -11.25
CA LEU A 131 -4.67 -4.27 -12.53
C LEU A 131 -3.39 -5.12 -12.66
N VAL A 132 -2.24 -4.55 -12.29
CA VAL A 132 -0.97 -5.28 -12.28
C VAL A 132 -1.04 -6.49 -11.34
N VAL A 133 -1.55 -6.30 -10.11
CA VAL A 133 -1.74 -7.40 -9.15
C VAL A 133 -2.61 -8.50 -9.74
N ALA A 134 -3.78 -8.15 -10.31
CA ALA A 134 -4.70 -9.12 -10.90
C ALA A 134 -4.04 -9.90 -12.06
N VAL A 135 -3.38 -9.19 -12.99
CA VAL A 135 -2.68 -9.81 -14.12
C VAL A 135 -1.58 -10.76 -13.66
N VAL A 136 -0.73 -10.34 -12.71
CA VAL A 136 0.34 -11.17 -12.16
C VAL A 136 -0.23 -12.41 -11.45
N MET A 137 -1.28 -12.24 -10.64
CA MET A 137 -1.92 -13.35 -9.93
C MET A 137 -2.54 -14.38 -10.88
N MET A 138 -3.14 -13.91 -11.99
CA MET A 138 -3.73 -14.80 -12.99
C MET A 138 -2.67 -15.50 -13.84
N CYS A 139 -1.71 -14.75 -14.39
CA CYS A 139 -0.73 -15.27 -15.34
C CYS A 139 0.30 -16.21 -14.67
N PHE A 140 0.79 -15.83 -13.49
CA PHE A 140 1.88 -16.58 -12.84
C PHE A 140 1.40 -17.53 -11.74
N PHE A 141 0.27 -17.23 -11.10
CA PHE A 141 -0.22 -18.02 -9.97
C PHE A 141 -1.55 -18.74 -10.23
N ARG A 142 -2.04 -18.68 -11.48
CA ARG A 142 -3.26 -19.36 -11.93
C ARG A 142 -4.48 -19.05 -11.08
N GLU A 143 -4.55 -17.85 -10.51
CA GLU A 143 -5.75 -17.39 -9.80
C GLU A 143 -6.88 -17.24 -10.85
N ARG A 144 -8.05 -17.80 -10.55
CA ARG A 144 -9.20 -17.68 -11.47
C ARG A 144 -9.71 -16.25 -11.45
N GLY A 145 -9.50 -15.53 -12.55
CA GLY A 145 -10.09 -14.21 -12.76
C GLY A 145 -11.60 -14.31 -12.89
N SER A 146 -12.31 -13.51 -12.12
CA SER A 146 -13.75 -13.33 -12.27
C SER A 146 -14.01 -12.07 -13.10
N VAL A 147 -14.99 -12.11 -14.00
CA VAL A 147 -15.47 -10.92 -14.72
C VAL A 147 -15.82 -9.80 -13.74
N TRP A 148 -16.36 -10.15 -12.58
CA TRP A 148 -16.67 -9.19 -11.50
C TRP A 148 -15.45 -8.53 -10.88
N THR A 149 -14.32 -9.25 -10.78
CA THR A 149 -13.05 -8.68 -10.33
C THR A 149 -12.54 -7.62 -11.30
N PHE A 150 -12.57 -7.92 -12.61
CA PHE A 150 -12.18 -6.94 -13.62
C PHE A 150 -13.13 -5.74 -13.70
N ALA A 151 -14.44 -5.98 -13.59
CA ALA A 151 -15.42 -4.90 -13.53
C ALA A 151 -15.16 -3.98 -12.32
N ALA A 152 -14.90 -4.55 -11.14
CA ALA A 152 -14.57 -3.78 -9.93
C ALA A 152 -13.26 -2.99 -10.09
N ILE A 153 -12.20 -3.59 -10.67
CA ILE A 153 -10.95 -2.90 -10.95
C ILE A 153 -11.19 -1.74 -11.91
N GLY A 154 -11.92 -1.97 -13.03
CA GLY A 154 -12.25 -0.94 -14.00
C GLY A 154 -13.05 0.22 -13.37
N MET A 155 -14.08 -0.10 -12.58
CA MET A 155 -14.88 0.90 -11.87
C MET A 155 -14.04 1.69 -10.87
N SER A 156 -13.12 1.04 -10.14
CA SER A 156 -12.22 1.70 -9.20
C SER A 156 -11.26 2.66 -9.91
N ILE A 157 -10.69 2.25 -11.04
CA ILE A 157 -9.78 3.09 -11.84
C ILE A 157 -10.53 4.30 -12.39
N VAL A 158 -11.69 4.10 -13.02
CA VAL A 158 -12.51 5.19 -13.56
C VAL A 158 -12.94 6.14 -12.44
N GLY A 159 -13.33 5.60 -11.30
CA GLY A 159 -13.68 6.40 -10.12
C GLY A 159 -12.51 7.24 -9.61
N ALA A 160 -11.31 6.68 -9.52
CA ALA A 160 -10.09 7.40 -9.13
C ALA A 160 -9.73 8.50 -10.14
N VAL A 161 -9.85 8.22 -11.44
CA VAL A 161 -9.65 9.22 -12.51
C VAL A 161 -10.62 10.39 -12.35
N LEU A 162 -11.92 10.12 -12.16
CA LEU A 162 -12.93 11.16 -11.99
C LEU A 162 -12.69 12.02 -10.75
N LEU A 163 -12.19 11.43 -9.65
CA LEU A 163 -11.81 12.15 -8.45
C LEU A 163 -10.60 13.07 -8.68
N SER A 164 -9.62 12.61 -9.45
CA SER A 164 -8.35 13.32 -9.65
C SER A 164 -8.43 14.43 -10.71
N LEU A 165 -9.37 14.37 -11.65
CA LEU A 165 -9.51 15.34 -12.75
C LEU A 165 -10.06 16.73 -12.32
N GLY A 166 -10.25 16.98 -11.03
CA GLY A 166 -10.86 18.22 -10.54
C GLY A 166 -9.97 19.47 -10.66
N ASN A 167 -8.64 19.33 -10.48
CA ASN A 167 -7.68 20.45 -10.42
C ASN A 167 -6.35 20.03 -11.06
N VAL A 168 -6.33 19.91 -12.40
CA VAL A 168 -5.11 19.46 -13.08
C VAL A 168 -4.37 20.65 -13.67
N ASP A 169 -3.43 21.20 -12.90
CA ASP A 169 -2.33 21.96 -13.45
C ASP A 169 -1.19 20.98 -13.76
N PHE A 170 -0.93 20.74 -15.05
CA PHE A 170 -0.08 19.61 -15.49
C PHE A 170 1.42 19.85 -15.35
N SER A 171 1.89 21.04 -14.99
CA SER A 171 3.31 21.37 -15.16
C SER A 171 3.94 22.06 -13.96
N HIS A 172 4.60 21.27 -13.13
CA HIS A 172 5.53 21.80 -12.13
C HIS A 172 7.00 21.36 -12.38
N GLY A 173 7.25 20.48 -13.36
CA GLY A 173 8.55 19.90 -13.65
C GLY A 173 8.61 19.12 -14.97
N ASP A 174 9.41 18.07 -15.03
CA ASP A 174 9.51 17.18 -16.19
C ASP A 174 8.35 16.17 -16.19
N THR A 175 7.35 16.43 -17.04
CA THR A 175 6.15 15.59 -17.19
C THR A 175 6.50 14.14 -17.55
N THR A 176 7.52 13.92 -18.38
CA THR A 176 7.94 12.57 -18.78
C THR A 176 8.51 11.81 -17.59
N LEU A 177 9.40 12.45 -16.83
CA LEU A 177 9.96 11.88 -15.61
C LEU A 177 8.85 11.56 -14.60
N GLY A 178 7.87 12.46 -14.44
CA GLY A 178 6.73 12.27 -13.55
C GLY A 178 5.89 11.04 -13.92
N ILE A 179 5.51 10.91 -15.20
CA ILE A 179 4.70 9.77 -15.70
C ILE A 179 5.48 8.46 -15.60
N VAL A 180 6.74 8.43 -16.01
CA VAL A 180 7.59 7.24 -15.91
C VAL A 180 7.73 6.81 -14.44
N SER A 181 8.01 7.75 -13.55
CA SER A 181 8.15 7.46 -12.11
C SER A 181 6.84 6.93 -11.51
N ALA A 182 5.69 7.55 -11.84
CA ALA A 182 4.39 7.05 -11.42
C ALA A 182 4.14 5.62 -11.93
N THR A 183 4.49 5.32 -13.19
CA THR A 183 4.34 3.98 -13.78
C THR A 183 5.26 2.95 -13.10
N VAL A 184 6.50 3.30 -12.79
CA VAL A 184 7.41 2.45 -12.02
C VAL A 184 6.81 2.13 -10.66
N SER A 185 6.19 3.10 -10.00
CA SER A 185 5.53 2.88 -8.70
C SER A 185 4.40 1.86 -8.76
N VAL A 186 3.64 1.80 -9.87
CA VAL A 186 2.57 0.81 -10.11
C VAL A 186 3.12 -0.61 -10.08
N VAL A 187 4.17 -0.85 -10.87
CA VAL A 187 4.79 -2.19 -11.02
C VAL A 187 5.46 -2.60 -9.71
N ALA A 188 6.20 -1.70 -9.10
CA ALA A 188 6.89 -1.96 -7.84
C ALA A 188 5.90 -2.28 -6.71
N TYR A 189 4.82 -1.51 -6.59
CA TYR A 189 3.81 -1.76 -5.55
C TYR A 189 3.03 -3.04 -5.78
N GLY A 190 2.64 -3.32 -7.03
CA GLY A 190 2.03 -4.59 -7.39
C GLY A 190 2.94 -5.78 -7.05
N GLY A 191 4.24 -5.68 -7.37
CA GLY A 191 5.25 -6.67 -7.02
C GLY A 191 5.38 -6.87 -5.51
N TYR A 192 5.37 -5.80 -4.72
CA TYR A 192 5.36 -5.88 -3.26
C TYR A 192 4.13 -6.63 -2.73
N ILE A 193 2.92 -6.24 -3.16
CA ILE A 193 1.65 -6.85 -2.70
C ILE A 193 1.61 -8.35 -3.01
N VAL A 194 1.97 -8.73 -4.24
CA VAL A 194 2.04 -10.15 -4.64
C VAL A 194 3.15 -10.86 -3.87
N GLY A 195 4.32 -10.22 -3.74
CA GLY A 195 5.47 -10.76 -3.04
C GLY A 195 5.17 -11.09 -1.56
N VAL A 196 4.45 -10.24 -0.85
CA VAL A 196 4.01 -10.51 0.54
C VAL A 196 3.21 -11.83 0.62
N ARG A 197 2.28 -12.06 -0.32
CA ARG A 197 1.42 -13.26 -0.28
C ARG A 197 2.13 -14.52 -0.79
N ARG A 198 2.99 -14.40 -1.78
CA ARG A 198 3.55 -15.52 -2.53
C ARG A 198 4.97 -15.91 -2.12
N SER A 199 5.52 -15.24 -1.11
CA SER A 199 6.83 -15.56 -0.53
C SER A 199 6.70 -16.05 0.92
N ARG A 200 7.84 -16.33 1.56
CA ARG A 200 7.90 -16.67 2.99
C ARG A 200 7.42 -15.55 3.91
N ALA A 201 7.28 -14.32 3.40
CA ALA A 201 6.77 -13.19 4.15
C ALA A 201 5.35 -13.42 4.70
N VAL A 202 4.57 -14.33 4.10
CA VAL A 202 3.22 -14.68 4.58
C VAL A 202 3.24 -15.30 5.98
N GLU A 203 4.33 -15.97 6.35
CA GLU A 203 4.50 -16.66 7.63
C GLU A 203 5.04 -15.74 8.74
N ILE A 204 5.70 -14.63 8.36
CA ILE A 204 6.28 -13.67 9.31
C ILE A 204 5.14 -12.84 9.95
N ASP A 205 5.22 -12.55 11.25
CA ASP A 205 4.26 -11.61 11.87
C ASP A 205 4.17 -10.29 11.10
N SER A 206 2.97 -9.72 10.99
CA SER A 206 2.75 -8.54 10.14
C SER A 206 3.47 -7.29 10.66
N THR A 207 3.58 -7.15 11.98
CA THR A 207 4.32 -6.05 12.62
C THR A 207 5.81 -6.19 12.36
N VAL A 208 6.34 -7.40 12.56
CA VAL A 208 7.76 -7.71 12.34
C VAL A 208 8.13 -7.51 10.86
N LEU A 209 7.33 -8.07 9.95
CA LEU A 209 7.55 -7.90 8.51
C LEU A 209 7.58 -6.42 8.13
N THR A 210 6.56 -5.66 8.55
CA THR A 210 6.46 -4.24 8.21
C THR A 210 7.60 -3.44 8.82
N CYS A 211 7.92 -3.66 10.09
CA CYS A 211 9.05 -3.02 10.77
C CYS A 211 10.36 -3.26 10.01
N CYS A 212 10.69 -4.51 9.66
CA CYS A 212 11.93 -4.84 8.98
C CYS A 212 11.96 -4.30 7.53
N VAL A 213 10.85 -4.34 6.80
CA VAL A 213 10.73 -3.71 5.46
C VAL A 213 11.00 -2.21 5.55
N MET A 214 10.42 -1.53 6.55
CA MET A 214 10.63 -0.09 6.77
C MET A 214 12.08 0.20 7.20
N ALA A 215 12.67 -0.62 8.07
CA ALA A 215 14.05 -0.45 8.52
C ALA A 215 15.05 -0.54 7.34
N PHE A 216 14.95 -1.57 6.50
CA PHE A 216 15.79 -1.66 5.31
C PHE A 216 15.57 -0.50 4.35
N GLY A 217 14.30 -0.09 4.15
CA GLY A 217 14.00 1.06 3.31
C GLY A 217 14.56 2.37 3.87
N ALA A 218 14.50 2.58 5.18
CA ALA A 218 15.13 3.73 5.83
C ALA A 218 16.63 3.77 5.57
N LEU A 219 17.31 2.62 5.65
CA LEU A 219 18.74 2.53 5.34
C LEU A 219 19.03 2.90 3.88
N PHE A 220 18.20 2.48 2.92
CA PHE A 220 18.34 2.88 1.51
C PHE A 220 18.19 4.39 1.35
N PHE A 221 17.21 4.99 2.02
CA PHE A 221 16.95 6.42 1.91
C PHE A 221 18.01 7.26 2.63
N ILE A 222 18.52 6.80 3.78
CA ILE A 222 19.66 7.43 4.45
C ILE A 222 20.88 7.39 3.53
N ALA A 223 21.21 6.24 2.95
CA ALA A 223 22.34 6.12 2.03
C ALA A 223 22.18 7.03 0.80
N GLY A 224 20.97 7.07 0.20
CA GLY A 224 20.65 7.97 -0.90
C GLY A 224 20.77 9.45 -0.50
N GLY A 225 20.26 9.82 0.66
CA GLY A 225 20.37 11.17 1.20
C GLY A 225 21.82 11.60 1.43
N LEU A 226 22.64 10.73 2.01
CA LEU A 226 24.07 11.01 2.21
C LEU A 226 24.83 11.22 0.89
N LEU A 227 24.44 10.54 -0.18
CA LEU A 227 25.02 10.69 -1.51
C LEU A 227 24.54 11.95 -2.24
N THR A 228 23.39 12.51 -1.87
CA THR A 228 22.75 13.62 -2.61
C THR A 228 22.73 14.95 -1.85
N GLY A 229 23.44 15.07 -0.75
CA GLY A 229 23.55 16.35 -0.01
C GLY A 229 23.40 16.23 1.50
N GLY A 230 23.18 15.00 2.00
CA GLY A 230 23.00 14.73 3.43
C GLY A 230 21.54 14.63 3.83
N VAL A 231 21.34 14.31 5.11
CA VAL A 231 20.03 14.30 5.77
C VAL A 231 20.13 15.26 6.94
N ARG A 232 19.41 16.38 6.88
CA ARG A 232 19.39 17.36 7.97
C ARG A 232 18.68 16.82 9.20
N LEU A 233 19.16 17.20 10.36
CA LEU A 233 18.47 16.93 11.62
C LEU A 233 17.39 17.98 11.83
N GLU A 234 16.15 17.52 12.04
CA GLU A 234 15.02 18.39 12.26
C GLU A 234 14.92 18.81 13.71
N THR A 235 14.74 20.11 13.96
CA THR A 235 14.60 20.70 15.29
C THR A 235 13.29 21.47 15.45
N ASP A 236 12.58 21.79 14.37
CA ASP A 236 11.32 22.51 14.44
C ASP A 236 10.14 21.61 14.83
N PRO A 237 9.43 21.92 15.94
CA PRO A 237 8.28 21.13 16.39
C PRO A 237 7.13 21.05 15.38
N HIS A 238 6.91 22.08 14.56
CA HIS A 238 5.86 22.08 13.54
C HIS A 238 6.16 21.10 12.42
N THR A 239 7.41 21.05 11.98
CA THR A 239 7.85 20.06 10.98
C THR A 239 7.75 18.64 11.52
N TRP A 240 7.98 18.43 12.81
CA TRP A 240 7.77 17.13 13.44
C TRP A 240 6.32 16.66 13.39
N LEU A 241 5.31 17.56 13.41
CA LEU A 241 3.91 17.15 13.21
C LEU A 241 3.69 16.55 11.82
N TYR A 242 4.33 17.11 10.78
CA TYR A 242 4.24 16.55 9.43
C TYR A 242 4.97 15.21 9.32
N ILE A 243 6.14 15.09 9.93
CA ILE A 243 6.90 13.84 9.99
C ILE A 243 6.10 12.75 10.69
N LEU A 244 5.53 13.03 11.88
CA LEU A 244 4.72 12.06 12.62
C LEU A 244 3.42 11.71 11.86
N GLY A 245 2.79 12.69 11.22
CA GLY A 245 1.61 12.48 10.37
C GLY A 245 1.88 11.55 9.19
N VAL A 246 3.02 11.66 8.52
CA VAL A 246 3.37 10.76 7.42
C VAL A 246 3.92 9.42 7.92
N ALA A 247 4.63 9.40 9.05
CA ALA A 247 5.29 8.18 9.54
C ALA A 247 4.33 7.24 10.26
N ILE A 248 3.45 7.74 11.12
CA ILE A 248 2.61 6.89 11.97
C ILE A 248 1.35 6.45 11.21
N PRO A 249 0.32 7.30 10.95
CA PRO A 249 -0.90 6.83 10.30
C PRO A 249 -0.65 6.42 8.85
N ALA A 250 -0.01 7.27 8.05
CA ALA A 250 0.12 7.04 6.62
C ALA A 250 1.20 6.00 6.25
N THR A 251 2.05 5.58 7.17
CA THR A 251 3.09 4.59 6.87
C THR A 251 3.06 3.40 7.83
N ALA A 252 3.27 3.56 9.13
CA ALA A 252 3.33 2.44 10.06
C ALA A 252 2.00 1.69 10.13
N VAL A 253 0.90 2.38 10.46
CA VAL A 253 -0.44 1.79 10.57
C VAL A 253 -0.91 1.27 9.21
N SER A 254 -0.79 2.09 8.17
CA SER A 254 -1.22 1.74 6.82
C SER A 254 -0.53 0.47 6.30
N ASN A 255 0.80 0.38 6.38
CA ASN A 255 1.51 -0.78 5.83
C ASN A 255 1.35 -2.05 6.70
N MET A 256 1.27 -1.92 8.03
CA MET A 256 0.93 -3.06 8.89
C MET A 256 -0.46 -3.60 8.55
N ALA A 257 -1.46 -2.72 8.42
CA ALA A 257 -2.81 -3.09 8.03
C ALA A 257 -2.87 -3.68 6.62
N LEU A 258 -2.07 -3.16 5.66
CA LEU A 258 -1.92 -3.71 4.32
C LEU A 258 -1.43 -5.16 4.35
N VAL A 259 -0.34 -5.43 5.07
CA VAL A 259 0.20 -6.78 5.20
C VAL A 259 -0.81 -7.73 5.81
N GLN A 260 -1.52 -7.29 6.84
CA GLN A 260 -2.57 -8.08 7.49
C GLN A 260 -3.74 -8.37 6.55
N ALA A 261 -4.16 -7.39 5.75
CA ALA A 261 -5.20 -7.56 4.73
C ALA A 261 -4.76 -8.56 3.65
N ILE A 262 -3.54 -8.40 3.09
CA ILE A 262 -3.00 -9.32 2.07
C ILE A 262 -2.99 -10.77 2.56
N LYS A 263 -2.62 -10.98 3.82
CA LYS A 263 -2.60 -12.31 4.42
C LYS A 263 -4.01 -12.88 4.62
N SER A 264 -4.98 -12.04 5.00
CA SER A 264 -6.34 -12.43 5.35
C SER A 264 -7.23 -12.66 4.13
N ILE A 265 -7.27 -11.70 3.19
CA ILE A 265 -8.19 -11.71 2.03
C ILE A 265 -7.49 -11.83 0.67
N GLY A 266 -6.17 -11.92 0.68
CA GLY A 266 -5.37 -12.07 -0.54
C GLY A 266 -5.04 -10.75 -1.26
N PRO A 267 -4.07 -10.80 -2.20
CA PRO A 267 -3.54 -9.61 -2.85
C PRO A 267 -4.55 -8.91 -3.76
N THR A 268 -5.31 -9.65 -4.54
CA THR A 268 -6.28 -9.10 -5.51
C THR A 268 -7.39 -8.32 -4.80
N LEU A 269 -8.02 -8.89 -3.77
CA LEU A 269 -9.07 -8.20 -3.02
C LEU A 269 -8.52 -6.98 -2.27
N THR A 270 -7.37 -7.13 -1.60
CA THR A 270 -6.72 -6.04 -0.88
C THR A 270 -6.41 -4.86 -1.80
N SER A 271 -5.92 -5.11 -3.01
CA SER A 271 -5.59 -4.05 -3.97
C SER A 271 -6.82 -3.26 -4.44
N ILE A 272 -7.98 -3.89 -4.58
CA ILE A 272 -9.23 -3.20 -4.97
C ILE A 272 -9.68 -2.22 -3.86
N PHE A 273 -9.47 -2.57 -2.59
CA PHE A 273 -9.74 -1.64 -1.48
C PHE A 273 -8.83 -0.42 -1.48
N GLY A 274 -7.71 -0.44 -2.20
CA GLY A 274 -6.86 0.73 -2.45
C GLY A 274 -7.61 1.93 -3.02
N ALA A 275 -8.76 1.71 -3.68
CA ALA A 275 -9.65 2.78 -4.14
C ALA A 275 -10.11 3.76 -3.01
N MET A 276 -9.97 3.38 -1.76
CA MET A 276 -10.24 4.29 -0.63
C MET A 276 -9.14 5.34 -0.42
N GLU A 277 -7.94 5.17 -1.00
CA GLU A 277 -6.87 6.17 -0.94
C GLU A 277 -7.29 7.51 -1.57
N PRO A 278 -7.68 7.53 -2.86
CA PRO A 278 -8.15 8.77 -3.48
C PRO A 278 -9.42 9.32 -2.83
N LEU A 279 -10.30 8.48 -2.29
CA LEU A 279 -11.47 8.92 -1.54
C LEU A 279 -11.07 9.72 -0.29
N THR A 280 -10.11 9.22 0.47
CA THR A 280 -9.58 9.92 1.66
C THR A 280 -8.91 11.23 1.26
N ALA A 281 -8.12 11.24 0.18
CA ALA A 281 -7.46 12.44 -0.31
C ALA A 281 -8.49 13.54 -0.67
N VAL A 282 -9.60 13.20 -1.31
CA VAL A 282 -10.68 14.15 -1.63
C VAL A 282 -11.38 14.65 -0.38
N VAL A 283 -11.68 13.79 0.58
CA VAL A 283 -12.29 14.22 1.85
C VAL A 283 -11.40 15.26 2.55
N ILE A 284 -10.08 15.03 2.56
CA ILE A 284 -9.11 15.98 3.13
C ILE A 284 -9.08 17.29 2.31
N GLY A 285 -9.03 17.19 0.98
CA GLY A 285 -9.04 18.35 0.09
C GLY A 285 -10.22 19.28 0.36
N VAL A 286 -11.42 18.70 0.45
CA VAL A 286 -12.66 19.46 0.71
C VAL A 286 -12.70 20.01 2.12
N TRP A 287 -12.39 19.21 3.15
CA TRP A 287 -12.61 19.61 4.55
C TRP A 287 -11.46 20.42 5.15
N VAL A 288 -10.23 20.14 4.74
CA VAL A 288 -9.03 20.82 5.29
C VAL A 288 -8.62 22.00 4.41
N PHE A 289 -8.65 21.82 3.08
CA PHE A 289 -8.21 22.84 2.13
C PHE A 289 -9.36 23.65 1.51
N ALA A 290 -10.63 23.39 1.91
CA ALA A 290 -11.81 24.02 1.37
C ALA A 290 -11.90 23.96 -0.17
N GLU A 291 -11.37 22.88 -0.77
CA GLU A 291 -11.44 22.68 -2.21
C GLU A 291 -12.89 22.51 -2.68
N PRO A 292 -13.28 23.08 -3.83
CA PRO A 292 -14.63 22.95 -4.33
C PRO A 292 -14.93 21.49 -4.71
N PHE A 293 -15.99 20.93 -4.12
CA PHE A 293 -16.44 19.59 -4.45
C PHE A 293 -17.26 19.58 -5.75
N MET A 294 -16.70 19.00 -6.79
CA MET A 294 -17.34 18.96 -8.11
C MET A 294 -18.25 17.73 -8.28
N ALA A 295 -19.27 17.84 -9.14
CA ALA A 295 -20.16 16.72 -9.50
C ALA A 295 -19.38 15.49 -10.05
N LYS A 296 -18.27 15.71 -10.77
CA LYS A 296 -17.37 14.65 -11.23
C LYS A 296 -16.78 13.85 -10.08
N GLY A 297 -16.40 14.53 -8.99
CA GLY A 297 -15.94 13.90 -7.77
C GLY A 297 -17.01 13.01 -7.13
N ALA A 298 -18.25 13.47 -7.05
CA ALA A 298 -19.36 12.66 -6.56
C ALA A 298 -19.57 11.38 -7.38
N ALA A 299 -19.52 11.48 -8.72
CA ALA A 299 -19.59 10.31 -9.60
C ALA A 299 -18.42 9.34 -9.36
N GLY A 300 -17.21 9.86 -9.16
CA GLY A 300 -16.03 9.05 -8.81
C GLY A 300 -16.22 8.28 -7.50
N ILE A 301 -16.70 8.94 -6.46
CA ILE A 301 -17.02 8.31 -5.17
C ILE A 301 -18.04 7.17 -5.35
N LEU A 302 -19.13 7.42 -6.07
CA LEU A 302 -20.17 6.41 -6.30
C LEU A 302 -19.62 5.19 -7.03
N LEU A 303 -18.75 5.36 -8.02
CA LEU A 303 -18.10 4.27 -8.74
C LEU A 303 -17.19 3.45 -7.82
N ILE A 304 -16.40 4.11 -6.98
CA ILE A 304 -15.50 3.43 -6.02
C ILE A 304 -16.32 2.62 -5.01
N VAL A 305 -17.36 3.24 -4.41
CA VAL A 305 -18.25 2.54 -3.46
C VAL A 305 -18.95 1.36 -4.13
N ALA A 306 -19.41 1.50 -5.36
CA ALA A 306 -20.00 0.41 -6.13
C ALA A 306 -18.99 -0.71 -6.41
N ALA A 307 -17.75 -0.37 -6.80
CA ALA A 307 -16.68 -1.35 -7.03
C ALA A 307 -16.39 -2.18 -5.77
N VAL A 308 -16.18 -1.51 -4.63
CA VAL A 308 -15.94 -2.17 -3.34
C VAL A 308 -17.15 -3.04 -2.95
N SER A 309 -18.38 -2.54 -3.14
CA SER A 309 -19.61 -3.28 -2.87
C SER A 309 -19.73 -4.54 -3.70
N VAL A 310 -19.45 -4.48 -5.01
CA VAL A 310 -19.43 -5.65 -5.91
C VAL A 310 -18.47 -6.71 -5.40
N VAL A 311 -17.27 -6.31 -5.01
CA VAL A 311 -16.25 -7.22 -4.47
C VAL A 311 -16.71 -7.87 -3.17
N VAL A 312 -17.22 -7.10 -2.22
CA VAL A 312 -17.69 -7.62 -0.92
C VAL A 312 -18.88 -8.58 -1.08
N LEU A 313 -19.88 -8.22 -1.91
CA LEU A 313 -21.06 -9.05 -2.12
C LEU A 313 -20.75 -10.35 -2.86
N ARG A 314 -19.87 -10.31 -3.86
CA ARG A 314 -19.47 -11.51 -4.61
C ARG A 314 -18.54 -12.41 -3.81
N SER A 315 -17.71 -11.82 -2.97
CA SER A 315 -16.85 -12.56 -2.08
C SER A 315 -17.62 -13.39 -1.00
N ARG A 316 -18.91 -13.09 -0.78
CA ARG A 316 -19.80 -13.88 0.10
C ARG A 316 -20.32 -15.16 -0.56
N LYS A 317 -20.27 -15.28 -1.89
CA LYS A 317 -20.88 -16.38 -2.66
C LYS A 317 -19.90 -17.45 -3.15
N GLY A 318 -18.63 -17.31 -2.89
CA GLY A 318 -17.55 -18.26 -3.17
C GLY A 318 -16.75 -18.60 -1.92
#